data_5577277f9bdc820761d63e1390009bec
#
_entry.id   5577277f9bdc820761d63e1390009bec
#
_cell.length_a   1.000
_cell.length_b   1.000
_cell.length_c   1.000
_cell.angle_alpha   90.00
_cell.angle_beta   90.00
_cell.angle_gamma   90.00
#
_symmetry.space_group_name_H-M   'P 1'
#
loop_
_entity.id
_entity.type
_entity.pdbx_description
1 polymer ?
#
loop_
_entity_poly.entity_id
_entity_poly.type
_entity_poly.pdbx_seq_one_letter_code
_entity_poly.pdbx_strand_id
1 'polypeptide(L)'
;IVCLCSKGDNITPPQQALGWILDLYGSDEDILAAGQTIVYAVHETIGHLGIFVSGSVAKKEHQEFADNIDLIDCLPPGLYEAVFETITPETVHAELADGGYVSRFERRTLDDIRALGGNTPDEERCFAAVARISEAANGLYGTTLQPMIRFLATEQGAEWLRRLHQLRLGYELLSDANAAMKPLASAAEKVKENRQPAAGDNPFLEWERTCSDWITFGLNAYGEWRDWLTEQTFWAVYGQTWLQALLGLRASDEPPRRRPGGDPEHAAFVKRRIAELQAGMDRGGPREAAIRALLYVRLPENAADERAFEMLRKIRAEHGAEKPLSRFKQELRE
;
A
#
# COMPACT_ATOMS: atom_id res chain seq x y z
N ILE A 1 10.27 -7.44 -0.25
CA ILE A 1 8.99 -6.90 0.26
C ILE A 1 8.45 -5.95 -0.81
N VAL A 2 7.18 -6.11 -1.18
CA VAL A 2 6.51 -5.21 -2.15
C VAL A 2 5.36 -4.51 -1.42
N CYS A 3 5.29 -3.19 -1.52
CA CYS A 3 4.27 -2.35 -0.91
C CYS A 3 3.59 -1.50 -1.98
N LEU A 4 2.26 -1.51 -2.01
CA LEU A 4 1.47 -0.58 -2.82
C LEU A 4 0.66 0.31 -1.88
N CYS A 5 0.78 1.62 -2.05
CA CYS A 5 0.05 2.63 -1.28
C CYS A 5 -0.47 3.74 -2.20
N SER A 6 -1.28 4.62 -1.67
CA SER A 6 -1.88 5.70 -2.46
C SER A 6 -2.03 6.99 -1.65
N LYS A 7 -1.76 8.12 -2.30
CA LYS A 7 -2.01 9.45 -1.74
C LYS A 7 -3.51 9.74 -1.61
N GLY A 8 -4.36 9.07 -2.40
CA GLY A 8 -5.81 9.16 -2.29
C GLY A 8 -6.40 8.32 -1.15
N ASP A 9 -5.60 7.52 -0.48
CA ASP A 9 -6.02 6.70 0.66
C ASP A 9 -5.96 7.53 1.95
N ASN A 10 -7.13 7.85 2.48
CA ASN A 10 -7.26 8.59 3.73
C ASN A 10 -7.33 7.70 4.98
N ILE A 11 -7.21 6.39 4.84
CA ILE A 11 -7.21 5.40 5.93
C ILE A 11 -5.78 4.94 6.21
N THR A 12 -5.05 4.56 5.16
CA THR A 12 -3.64 4.16 5.21
C THR A 12 -2.84 4.93 4.15
N PRO A 13 -2.62 6.23 4.36
CA PRO A 13 -1.84 7.06 3.44
C PRO A 13 -0.38 6.57 3.36
N PRO A 14 0.41 7.01 2.35
CA PRO A 14 1.76 6.52 2.13
C PRO A 14 2.68 6.57 3.34
N GLN A 15 2.59 7.63 4.16
CA GLN A 15 3.38 7.77 5.38
C GLN A 15 3.07 6.71 6.44
N GLN A 16 1.84 6.19 6.50
CA GLN A 16 1.49 5.06 7.37
C GLN A 16 1.89 3.72 6.75
N ALA A 17 1.64 3.57 5.45
CA ALA A 17 1.95 2.32 4.75
C ALA A 17 3.47 2.03 4.71
N LEU A 18 4.30 3.07 4.69
CA LEU A 18 5.76 2.97 4.55
C LEU A 18 6.53 3.40 5.81
N GLY A 19 5.87 3.98 6.82
CA GLY A 19 6.50 4.46 8.05
C GLY A 19 7.26 3.37 8.83
N TRP A 20 6.81 2.11 8.75
CA TRP A 20 7.48 0.96 9.35
C TRP A 20 8.95 0.81 8.90
N ILE A 21 9.28 1.30 7.69
CA ILE A 21 10.66 1.30 7.19
C ILE A 21 11.54 2.18 8.07
N LEU A 22 11.04 3.36 8.45
CA LEU A 22 11.75 4.29 9.34
C LEU A 22 11.83 3.77 10.78
N ASP A 23 10.87 2.95 11.21
CA ASP A 23 10.87 2.34 12.55
C ASP A 23 11.88 1.20 12.65
N LEU A 24 12.08 0.43 11.58
CA LEU A 24 12.98 -0.72 11.57
C LEU A 24 14.42 -0.34 11.23
N TYR A 25 14.63 0.59 10.29
CA TYR A 25 15.96 0.92 9.78
C TYR A 25 16.37 2.33 10.17
N GLY A 26 17.55 2.45 10.78
CA GLY A 26 18.12 3.73 11.17
C GLY A 26 18.84 4.45 10.03
N SER A 27 19.36 3.68 9.07
CA SER A 27 20.11 4.15 7.90
C SER A 27 19.87 3.24 6.69
N ASP A 28 20.23 3.72 5.49
CA ASP A 28 20.16 2.92 4.26
C ASP A 28 21.08 1.70 4.33
N GLU A 29 22.20 1.81 5.03
CA GLU A 29 23.14 0.72 5.29
C GLU A 29 22.52 -0.41 6.12
N ASP A 30 21.58 -0.09 7.01
CA ASP A 30 20.87 -1.10 7.79
C ASP A 30 20.00 -2.00 6.88
N ILE A 31 19.36 -1.43 5.85
CA ILE A 31 18.60 -2.19 4.85
C ILE A 31 19.54 -3.11 4.08
N LEU A 32 20.70 -2.59 3.64
CA LEU A 32 21.71 -3.36 2.95
C LEU A 32 22.24 -4.51 3.83
N ALA A 33 22.57 -4.23 5.07
CA ALA A 33 23.09 -5.23 6.00
C ALA A 33 22.06 -6.31 6.33
N ALA A 34 20.77 -5.95 6.39
CA ALA A 34 19.68 -6.89 6.56
C ALA A 34 19.46 -7.77 5.31
N GLY A 35 20.10 -7.47 4.19
CA GLY A 35 19.92 -8.16 2.92
C GLY A 35 18.51 -8.04 2.35
N GLN A 36 17.80 -6.98 2.73
CA GLN A 36 16.40 -6.79 2.41
C GLN A 36 16.23 -5.92 1.16
N THR A 37 15.46 -6.41 0.19
CA THR A 37 14.98 -5.62 -0.94
C THR A 37 13.55 -5.18 -0.65
N ILE A 38 13.31 -3.88 -0.61
CA ILE A 38 12.01 -3.27 -0.38
C ILE A 38 11.65 -2.48 -1.62
N VAL A 39 10.52 -2.83 -2.23
CA VAL A 39 9.97 -2.14 -3.41
C VAL A 39 8.64 -1.54 -3.01
N TYR A 40 8.41 -0.28 -3.33
CA TYR A 40 7.11 0.34 -3.11
C TYR A 40 6.62 1.08 -4.35
N ALA A 41 5.32 1.20 -4.50
CA ALA A 41 4.69 2.08 -5.49
C ALA A 41 3.67 2.98 -4.79
N VAL A 42 3.62 4.24 -5.22
CA VAL A 42 2.68 5.24 -4.72
C VAL A 42 1.71 5.62 -5.84
N HIS A 43 0.45 5.25 -5.70
CA HIS A 43 -0.60 5.72 -6.62
C HIS A 43 -1.08 7.12 -6.20
N GLU A 44 -1.37 8.00 -7.18
CA GLU A 44 -1.66 9.40 -6.88
C GLU A 44 -3.07 9.63 -6.28
N THR A 45 -4.09 8.90 -6.71
CA THR A 45 -5.48 9.31 -6.48
C THR A 45 -6.42 8.22 -5.97
N ILE A 46 -6.00 6.96 -5.95
CA ILE A 46 -6.91 5.86 -5.64
C ILE A 46 -7.24 5.82 -4.15
N GLY A 47 -8.51 5.63 -3.80
CA GLY A 47 -8.92 5.46 -2.40
C GLY A 47 -8.62 4.06 -1.86
N HIS A 48 -8.73 3.90 -0.55
CA HIS A 48 -8.36 2.70 0.21
C HIS A 48 -8.80 1.36 -0.41
N LEU A 49 -10.09 1.21 -0.69
CA LEU A 49 -10.60 -0.02 -1.30
C LEU A 49 -10.18 -0.14 -2.78
N GLY A 50 -9.93 0.98 -3.45
CA GLY A 50 -9.56 1.00 -4.85
C GLY A 50 -8.23 0.28 -5.11
N ILE A 51 -7.31 0.26 -4.16
CA ILE A 51 -6.04 -0.50 -4.25
C ILE A 51 -6.31 -1.98 -4.55
N PHE A 52 -7.39 -2.55 -4.00
CA PHE A 52 -7.70 -3.98 -4.15
C PHE A 52 -8.73 -4.27 -5.24
N VAL A 53 -9.70 -3.37 -5.46
CA VAL A 53 -10.87 -3.67 -6.31
C VAL A 53 -10.93 -2.84 -7.59
N SER A 54 -10.06 -1.84 -7.76
CA SER A 54 -10.04 -1.03 -8.99
C SER A 54 -9.49 -1.84 -10.17
N GLY A 55 -10.26 -1.91 -11.25
CA GLY A 55 -9.81 -2.54 -12.49
C GLY A 55 -8.63 -1.81 -13.14
N SER A 56 -8.44 -0.52 -12.91
CA SER A 56 -7.28 0.23 -13.39
C SER A 56 -6.01 -0.16 -12.64
N VAL A 57 -6.07 -0.27 -11.30
CA VAL A 57 -4.94 -0.71 -10.47
C VAL A 57 -4.57 -2.16 -10.78
N ALA A 58 -5.57 -3.04 -10.95
CA ALA A 58 -5.31 -4.43 -11.31
C ALA A 58 -4.58 -4.57 -12.65
N LYS A 59 -4.92 -3.74 -13.64
CA LYS A 59 -4.33 -3.78 -15.00
C LYS A 59 -2.98 -3.06 -15.09
N LYS A 60 -2.65 -2.24 -14.12
CA LYS A 60 -1.41 -1.49 -14.08
C LYS A 60 -0.53 -2.01 -12.95
N GLU A 61 -0.72 -1.52 -11.74
CA GLU A 61 0.21 -1.77 -10.64
C GLU A 61 0.31 -3.27 -10.29
N HIS A 62 -0.80 -3.98 -10.18
CA HIS A 62 -0.75 -5.41 -9.82
C HIS A 62 -0.16 -6.26 -10.93
N GLN A 63 -0.52 -5.97 -12.19
CA GLN A 63 -0.01 -6.71 -13.34
C GLN A 63 1.50 -6.45 -13.51
N GLU A 64 1.91 -5.18 -13.47
CA GLU A 64 3.32 -4.80 -13.62
C GLU A 64 4.19 -5.39 -12.52
N PHE A 65 3.72 -5.46 -11.27
CA PHE A 65 4.43 -6.17 -10.21
C PHE A 65 4.54 -7.67 -10.46
N ALA A 66 3.47 -8.30 -10.96
CA ALA A 66 3.48 -9.73 -11.26
C ALA A 66 4.42 -10.07 -12.42
N ASP A 67 4.38 -9.29 -13.48
CA ASP A 67 5.18 -9.50 -14.70
C ASP A 67 6.67 -9.24 -14.43
N ASN A 68 6.98 -8.31 -13.53
CA ASN A 68 8.34 -7.93 -13.15
C ASN A 68 8.89 -8.63 -11.91
N ILE A 69 8.24 -9.68 -11.40
CA ILE A 69 8.68 -10.37 -10.18
C ILE A 69 10.11 -10.91 -10.30
N ASP A 70 10.49 -11.39 -11.48
CA ASP A 70 11.82 -11.91 -11.75
C ASP A 70 12.89 -10.81 -11.71
N LEU A 71 12.57 -9.61 -12.17
CA LEU A 71 13.44 -8.44 -12.07
C LEU A 71 13.56 -7.98 -10.62
N ILE A 72 12.44 -7.92 -9.88
CA ILE A 72 12.43 -7.58 -8.44
C ILE A 72 13.32 -8.54 -7.65
N ASP A 73 13.29 -9.83 -7.96
CA ASP A 73 14.15 -10.83 -7.34
C ASP A 73 15.65 -10.62 -7.63
N CYS A 74 15.97 -9.92 -8.71
CA CYS A 74 17.36 -9.59 -9.09
C CYS A 74 17.86 -8.30 -8.44
N LEU A 75 16.98 -7.45 -7.89
CA LEU A 75 17.39 -6.19 -7.28
C LEU A 75 18.32 -6.45 -6.07
N PRO A 76 19.44 -5.76 -5.98
CA PRO A 76 20.26 -5.78 -4.78
C PRO A 76 19.46 -5.35 -3.54
N PRO A 77 19.90 -5.71 -2.33
CA PRO A 77 19.31 -5.16 -1.12
C PRO A 77 19.26 -3.63 -1.16
N GLY A 78 18.15 -3.07 -0.73
CA GLY A 78 17.93 -1.62 -0.75
C GLY A 78 16.46 -1.25 -0.83
N LEU A 79 16.21 0.05 -0.91
CA LEU A 79 14.90 0.65 -1.06
C LEU A 79 14.69 1.14 -2.50
N TYR A 80 13.55 0.79 -3.08
CA TYR A 80 13.24 1.11 -4.47
C TYR A 80 11.79 1.59 -4.61
N GLU A 81 11.59 2.59 -5.44
CA GLU A 81 10.27 2.99 -5.91
C GLU A 81 10.01 2.37 -7.29
N ALA A 82 8.89 1.69 -7.44
CA ALA A 82 8.42 1.20 -8.72
C ALA A 82 7.68 2.33 -9.45
N VAL A 83 8.20 2.73 -10.60
CA VAL A 83 7.64 3.75 -11.48
C VAL A 83 7.15 3.08 -12.75
N PHE A 84 5.85 3.24 -13.05
CA PHE A 84 5.19 2.65 -14.22
C PHE A 84 4.85 3.75 -15.23
N GLU A 85 5.59 3.81 -16.33
CA GLU A 85 5.39 4.80 -17.39
C GLU A 85 4.58 4.21 -18.54
N THR A 86 3.55 4.93 -18.99
CA THR A 86 2.76 4.49 -20.15
C THR A 86 3.62 4.47 -21.41
N ILE A 87 3.55 3.38 -22.16
CA ILE A 87 4.23 3.27 -23.45
C ILE A 87 3.61 4.24 -24.44
N THR A 88 4.47 5.05 -25.08
CA THR A 88 4.11 5.98 -26.14
C THR A 88 4.87 5.63 -27.42
N PRO A 89 4.50 6.20 -28.59
CA PRO A 89 5.25 5.99 -29.82
C PRO A 89 6.72 6.41 -29.76
N GLU A 90 7.07 7.31 -28.82
CA GLU A 90 8.44 7.77 -28.59
C GLU A 90 9.23 6.88 -27.60
N THR A 91 8.57 5.91 -26.97
CA THR A 91 9.23 5.02 -26.01
C THR A 91 10.26 4.13 -26.71
N VAL A 92 11.51 4.31 -26.35
CA VAL A 92 12.64 3.54 -26.92
C VAL A 92 12.56 2.11 -26.43
N HIS A 93 12.71 1.14 -27.34
CA HIS A 93 12.65 -0.30 -27.04
C HIS A 93 11.34 -0.74 -26.37
N ALA A 94 10.22 -0.18 -26.79
CA ALA A 94 8.90 -0.55 -26.29
C ALA A 94 8.58 -2.06 -26.49
N GLU A 95 9.19 -2.70 -27.49
CA GLU A 95 9.07 -4.12 -27.78
C GLU A 95 9.72 -5.05 -26.72
N LEU A 96 10.43 -4.47 -25.77
CA LEU A 96 11.03 -5.18 -24.63
C LEU A 96 10.24 -5.03 -23.33
N ALA A 97 9.22 -4.17 -23.31
CA ALA A 97 8.30 -4.06 -22.19
C ALA A 97 7.15 -5.06 -22.34
N ASP A 98 6.69 -5.59 -21.22
CA ASP A 98 5.56 -6.52 -21.20
C ASP A 98 4.29 -5.72 -20.85
N GLY A 99 3.33 -5.65 -21.76
CA GLY A 99 2.08 -4.93 -21.53
C GLY A 99 2.04 -3.51 -22.05
N GLY A 100 1.41 -2.60 -21.29
CA GLY A 100 1.14 -1.21 -21.70
C GLY A 100 2.01 -0.17 -21.03
N TYR A 101 2.90 -0.59 -20.17
CA TYR A 101 3.75 0.27 -19.34
C TYR A 101 5.20 -0.18 -19.42
N VAL A 102 6.10 0.72 -19.06
CA VAL A 102 7.51 0.41 -18.78
C VAL A 102 7.72 0.52 -17.29
N SER A 103 8.18 -0.57 -16.70
CA SER A 103 8.45 -0.65 -15.27
C SER A 103 9.90 -0.32 -14.96
N ARG A 104 10.12 0.65 -14.08
CA ARG A 104 11.44 1.01 -13.55
C ARG A 104 11.44 0.97 -12.04
N PHE A 105 12.51 0.46 -11.46
CA PHE A 105 12.73 0.39 -10.02
C PHE A 105 13.85 1.36 -9.66
N GLU A 106 13.45 2.54 -9.23
CA GLU A 106 14.35 3.64 -8.91
C GLU A 106 14.83 3.53 -7.47
N ARG A 107 16.15 3.58 -7.27
CA ARG A 107 16.71 3.53 -5.92
C ARG A 107 16.30 4.76 -5.13
N ARG A 108 15.85 4.55 -3.90
CA ARG A 108 15.44 5.57 -2.94
C ARG A 108 16.22 5.40 -1.64
N THR A 109 16.11 6.41 -0.79
CA THR A 109 16.71 6.50 0.53
C THR A 109 15.63 6.60 1.61
N LEU A 110 16.01 6.48 2.87
CA LEU A 110 15.10 6.73 3.98
C LEU A 110 14.61 8.20 4.01
N ASP A 111 15.37 9.14 3.42
CA ASP A 111 14.93 10.52 3.32
C ASP A 111 13.75 10.69 2.37
N ASP A 112 13.66 9.89 1.30
CA ASP A 112 12.50 9.87 0.42
C ASP A 112 11.25 9.41 1.16
N ILE A 113 11.38 8.43 2.06
CA ILE A 113 10.25 8.00 2.91
C ILE A 113 9.89 9.08 3.94
N ARG A 114 10.86 9.76 4.55
CA ARG A 114 10.61 10.89 5.47
C ARG A 114 9.89 12.03 4.77
N ALA A 115 10.18 12.28 3.50
CA ALA A 115 9.53 13.31 2.70
C ALA A 115 8.04 13.05 2.44
N LEU A 116 7.56 11.80 2.56
CA LEU A 116 6.14 11.47 2.49
C LEU A 116 5.34 11.97 3.71
N GLY A 117 6.04 12.41 4.75
CA GLY A 117 5.47 12.83 6.01
C GLY A 117 5.53 11.75 7.08
N GLY A 118 5.08 12.08 8.25
CA GLY A 118 5.04 11.18 9.41
C GLY A 118 4.37 11.86 10.58
N ASN A 119 4.16 11.11 11.64
CA ASN A 119 3.59 11.65 12.87
C ASN A 119 4.64 12.49 13.61
N THR A 120 4.17 13.56 14.22
CA THR A 120 4.98 14.31 15.18
C THR A 120 5.16 13.51 16.49
N PRO A 121 6.17 13.80 17.32
CA PRO A 121 6.32 13.15 18.63
C PRO A 121 5.08 13.31 19.53
N ASP A 122 4.33 14.39 19.37
CA ASP A 122 3.10 14.63 20.12
C ASP A 122 1.97 13.72 19.66
N GLU A 123 1.81 13.56 18.35
CA GLU A 123 0.86 12.60 17.77
C GLU A 123 1.19 11.18 18.17
N GLU A 124 2.46 10.78 18.10
CA GLU A 124 2.91 9.44 18.54
C GLU A 124 2.54 9.16 20.00
N ARG A 125 2.69 10.15 20.90
CA ARG A 125 2.24 10.01 22.28
C ARG A 125 0.72 9.85 22.40
N CYS A 126 -0.04 10.59 21.60
CA CYS A 126 -1.49 10.43 21.57
C CYS A 126 -1.88 9.04 21.07
N PHE A 127 -1.27 8.53 20.01
CA PHE A 127 -1.51 7.17 19.51
C PHE A 127 -1.09 6.11 20.54
N ALA A 128 0.02 6.31 21.23
CA ALA A 128 0.43 5.43 22.32
C ALA A 128 -0.60 5.43 23.48
N ALA A 129 -1.22 6.59 23.78
CA ALA A 129 -2.30 6.67 24.75
C ALA A 129 -3.53 5.88 24.30
N VAL A 130 -3.94 6.01 23.03
CA VAL A 130 -5.03 5.20 22.44
C VAL A 130 -4.73 3.70 22.58
N ALA A 131 -3.52 3.27 22.21
CA ALA A 131 -3.12 1.87 22.29
C ALA A 131 -3.24 1.33 23.72
N ARG A 132 -2.73 2.05 24.72
CA ARG A 132 -2.81 1.66 26.15
C ARG A 132 -4.24 1.57 26.67
N ILE A 133 -5.08 2.54 26.31
CA ILE A 133 -6.50 2.53 26.68
C ILE A 133 -7.20 1.34 26.01
N SER A 134 -6.90 1.08 24.75
CA SER A 134 -7.50 -0.04 24.01
C SER A 134 -7.08 -1.39 24.61
N GLU A 135 -5.83 -1.55 24.99
CA GLU A 135 -5.35 -2.76 25.69
C GLU A 135 -6.06 -2.97 27.01
N ALA A 136 -6.17 -1.92 27.83
CA ALA A 136 -6.88 -1.99 29.11
C ALA A 136 -8.37 -2.32 28.92
N ALA A 137 -9.03 -1.67 27.97
CA ALA A 137 -10.43 -1.91 27.64
C ALA A 137 -10.66 -3.33 27.11
N ASN A 138 -9.77 -3.85 26.27
CA ASN A 138 -9.83 -5.22 25.77
C ASN A 138 -9.61 -6.24 26.87
N GLY A 139 -8.67 -6.00 27.79
CA GLY A 139 -8.48 -6.82 28.98
C GLY A 139 -9.72 -6.87 29.87
N LEU A 140 -10.33 -5.71 30.12
CA LEU A 140 -11.57 -5.62 30.90
C LEU A 140 -12.73 -6.35 30.19
N TYR A 141 -12.91 -6.10 28.89
CA TYR A 141 -13.91 -6.79 28.08
C TYR A 141 -13.72 -8.32 28.13
N GLY A 142 -12.49 -8.79 27.91
CA GLY A 142 -12.17 -10.23 27.91
C GLY A 142 -12.46 -10.93 29.23
N THR A 143 -12.27 -10.24 30.36
CA THR A 143 -12.51 -10.80 31.69
C THR A 143 -13.94 -10.67 32.17
N THR A 144 -14.71 -9.69 31.69
CA THR A 144 -16.07 -9.40 32.19
C THR A 144 -17.17 -9.72 31.19
N LEU A 145 -17.23 -8.97 30.09
CA LEU A 145 -18.34 -9.02 29.13
C LEU A 145 -18.24 -10.17 28.13
N GLN A 146 -17.05 -10.52 27.69
CA GLN A 146 -16.86 -11.54 26.68
C GLN A 146 -17.41 -12.92 27.08
N PRO A 147 -17.19 -13.44 28.31
CA PRO A 147 -17.76 -14.71 28.74
C PRO A 147 -19.30 -14.68 28.72
N MET A 148 -19.90 -13.58 29.14
CA MET A 148 -21.35 -13.40 29.15
C MET A 148 -21.90 -13.34 27.70
N ILE A 149 -21.28 -12.57 26.83
CA ILE A 149 -21.68 -12.49 25.43
C ILE A 149 -21.55 -13.86 24.74
N ARG A 150 -20.46 -14.58 24.97
CA ARG A 150 -20.27 -15.94 24.42
C ARG A 150 -21.33 -16.91 24.90
N PHE A 151 -21.77 -16.79 26.14
CA PHE A 151 -22.84 -17.64 26.71
C PHE A 151 -24.20 -17.32 26.07
N LEU A 152 -24.49 -16.03 25.80
CA LEU A 152 -25.76 -15.56 25.22
C LEU A 152 -25.80 -15.64 23.70
N ALA A 153 -24.65 -15.61 23.04
CA ALA A 153 -24.57 -15.62 21.59
C ALA A 153 -24.94 -17.00 21.04
N THR A 154 -26.05 -17.06 20.32
CA THR A 154 -26.46 -18.24 19.57
C THR A 154 -26.30 -17.99 18.08
N GLU A 155 -26.08 -19.06 17.29
CA GLU A 155 -25.96 -18.95 15.84
C GLU A 155 -27.21 -18.33 15.20
N GLN A 156 -28.39 -18.72 15.69
CA GLN A 156 -29.66 -18.15 15.24
C GLN A 156 -29.78 -16.64 15.56
N GLY A 157 -29.38 -16.25 16.78
CA GLY A 157 -29.39 -14.84 17.19
C GLY A 157 -28.43 -13.99 16.34
N ALA A 158 -27.22 -14.52 16.08
CA ALA A 158 -26.25 -13.86 15.22
C ALA A 158 -26.76 -13.71 13.77
N GLU A 159 -27.41 -14.74 13.23
CA GLU A 159 -28.01 -14.67 11.89
C GLU A 159 -29.13 -13.63 11.81
N TRP A 160 -30.00 -13.56 12.83
CA TRP A 160 -31.01 -12.52 12.92
C TRP A 160 -30.42 -11.10 12.96
N LEU A 161 -29.42 -10.86 13.80
CA LEU A 161 -28.73 -9.57 13.87
C LEU A 161 -28.07 -9.22 12.54
N ARG A 162 -27.49 -10.19 11.85
CA ARG A 162 -26.89 -10.01 10.55
C ARG A 162 -27.92 -9.60 9.48
N ARG A 163 -29.11 -10.23 9.48
CA ARG A 163 -30.19 -9.90 8.54
C ARG A 163 -30.80 -8.53 8.80
N LEU A 164 -30.90 -8.12 10.07
CA LEU A 164 -31.43 -6.82 10.47
C LEU A 164 -30.40 -5.69 10.34
N HIS A 165 -29.15 -5.99 9.97
CA HIS A 165 -28.13 -4.96 9.77
C HIS A 165 -28.53 -4.02 8.64
N GLN A 166 -28.42 -2.70 8.88
CA GLN A 166 -28.90 -1.66 7.95
C GLN A 166 -28.42 -1.85 6.50
N LEU A 167 -27.15 -2.18 6.31
CA LEU A 167 -26.58 -2.42 4.99
C LEU A 167 -27.15 -3.68 4.30
N ARG A 168 -27.69 -4.63 5.05
CA ARG A 168 -28.32 -5.83 4.51
C ARG A 168 -29.81 -5.71 4.25
N LEU A 169 -30.50 -4.90 5.01
CA LEU A 169 -31.91 -4.68 4.81
C LEU A 169 -32.25 -4.26 3.37
N GLY A 170 -31.42 -3.40 2.78
CA GLY A 170 -31.58 -3.02 1.38
C GLY A 170 -31.50 -4.20 0.40
N TYR A 171 -30.55 -5.10 0.62
CA TYR A 171 -30.42 -6.33 -0.21
C TYR A 171 -31.59 -7.28 -0.02
N GLU A 172 -32.05 -7.50 1.22
CA GLU A 172 -33.19 -8.38 1.50
C GLU A 172 -34.49 -7.82 0.91
N LEU A 173 -34.71 -6.50 1.05
CA LEU A 173 -35.92 -5.82 0.54
C LEU A 173 -35.95 -5.79 -1.00
N LEU A 174 -34.81 -5.62 -1.66
CA LEU A 174 -34.68 -5.48 -3.11
C LEU A 174 -34.26 -6.78 -3.79
N SER A 175 -34.19 -7.91 -3.06
CA SER A 175 -33.80 -9.19 -3.62
C SER A 175 -34.91 -9.86 -4.43
N ASP A 176 -34.53 -10.73 -5.36
CA ASP A 176 -35.47 -11.56 -6.15
C ASP A 176 -36.31 -12.53 -5.26
N ALA A 177 -35.85 -12.79 -4.02
CA ALA A 177 -36.59 -13.55 -3.04
C ALA A 177 -37.83 -12.80 -2.52
N ASN A 178 -37.84 -11.46 -2.62
CA ASN A 178 -38.99 -10.65 -2.23
C ASN A 178 -40.06 -10.67 -3.32
N ALA A 179 -41.21 -11.28 -2.98
CA ALA A 179 -42.34 -11.41 -3.91
C ALA A 179 -42.83 -10.06 -4.50
N ALA A 180 -42.66 -8.97 -3.73
CA ALA A 180 -43.00 -7.61 -4.19
C ALA A 180 -42.09 -7.09 -5.30
N MET A 181 -40.89 -7.66 -5.48
CA MET A 181 -39.94 -7.27 -6.53
C MET A 181 -40.16 -7.99 -7.87
N LYS A 182 -40.92 -9.10 -7.90
CA LYS A 182 -41.21 -9.85 -9.14
C LYS A 182 -41.86 -9.01 -10.25
N PRO A 183 -42.85 -8.13 -9.96
CA PRO A 183 -43.41 -7.25 -11.00
C PRO A 183 -42.39 -6.24 -11.52
N LEU A 184 -41.42 -5.85 -10.71
CA LEU A 184 -40.38 -4.89 -11.10
C LEU A 184 -39.44 -5.47 -12.15
N ALA A 185 -39.07 -6.75 -12.05
CA ALA A 185 -38.25 -7.43 -13.04
C ALA A 185 -38.93 -7.44 -14.43
N SER A 186 -40.23 -7.78 -14.49
CA SER A 186 -40.98 -7.77 -15.76
C SER A 186 -41.21 -6.36 -16.32
N ALA A 187 -41.37 -5.35 -15.45
CA ALA A 187 -41.47 -3.95 -15.87
C ALA A 187 -40.14 -3.43 -16.41
N ALA A 188 -39.01 -3.83 -15.76
CA ALA A 188 -37.66 -3.43 -16.16
C ALA A 188 -37.33 -3.94 -17.61
N GLU A 189 -37.74 -5.17 -17.98
CA GLU A 189 -37.53 -5.66 -19.33
C GLU A 189 -38.30 -4.82 -20.37
N LYS A 190 -39.56 -4.44 -20.10
CA LYS A 190 -40.35 -3.58 -21.00
C LYS A 190 -39.70 -2.17 -21.13
N VAL A 191 -39.20 -1.62 -20.06
CA VAL A 191 -38.48 -0.33 -20.07
C VAL A 191 -37.18 -0.44 -20.88
N LYS A 192 -36.45 -1.55 -20.74
CA LYS A 192 -35.20 -1.80 -21.46
C LYS A 192 -35.41 -1.90 -22.96
N GLU A 193 -36.47 -2.58 -23.41
CA GLU A 193 -36.85 -2.69 -24.82
C GLU A 193 -37.24 -1.34 -25.46
N ASN A 194 -37.80 -0.43 -24.66
CA ASN A 194 -38.29 0.89 -25.10
C ASN A 194 -37.41 2.04 -24.64
N ARG A 195 -36.20 1.77 -24.17
CA ARG A 195 -35.29 2.79 -23.64
C ARG A 195 -34.84 3.75 -24.73
N GLN A 196 -35.12 5.03 -24.54
CA GLN A 196 -34.64 6.11 -25.40
C GLN A 196 -33.82 7.09 -24.57
N PRO A 197 -32.75 7.72 -25.15
CA PRO A 197 -32.05 8.79 -24.50
C PRO A 197 -33.02 9.92 -24.17
N ALA A 198 -32.90 10.50 -22.98
CA ALA A 198 -33.64 11.71 -22.64
C ALA A 198 -33.13 12.88 -23.50
N ALA A 199 -34.04 13.78 -23.89
CA ALA A 199 -33.67 15.00 -24.62
C ALA A 199 -32.70 15.84 -23.76
N GLY A 200 -31.71 16.47 -24.41
CA GLY A 200 -30.67 17.22 -23.72
C GLY A 200 -31.19 18.44 -22.93
N ASP A 201 -32.34 18.95 -23.29
CA ASP A 201 -33.08 20.06 -22.66
C ASP A 201 -34.16 19.60 -21.66
N ASN A 202 -34.13 18.34 -21.25
CA ASN A 202 -35.11 17.79 -20.31
C ASN A 202 -34.92 18.41 -18.93
N PRO A 203 -35.94 19.15 -18.39
CA PRO A 203 -35.82 19.83 -17.10
C PRO A 203 -35.65 18.86 -15.91
N PHE A 204 -36.06 17.60 -16.05
CA PHE A 204 -35.80 16.58 -15.02
C PHE A 204 -34.33 16.19 -14.93
N LEU A 205 -33.58 16.24 -16.04
CA LEU A 205 -32.12 16.03 -15.99
C LEU A 205 -31.37 17.19 -15.32
N GLU A 206 -31.84 18.43 -15.53
CA GLU A 206 -31.28 19.58 -14.81
C GLU A 206 -31.60 19.51 -13.32
N TRP A 207 -32.81 19.10 -12.97
CA TRP A 207 -33.20 18.87 -11.59
C TRP A 207 -32.36 17.76 -10.94
N GLU A 208 -32.16 16.65 -11.61
CA GLU A 208 -31.32 15.53 -11.14
C GLU A 208 -29.88 15.98 -10.89
N ARG A 209 -29.28 16.73 -11.83
CA ARG A 209 -27.95 17.31 -11.66
C ARG A 209 -27.87 18.24 -10.45
N THR A 210 -28.83 19.16 -10.34
CA THR A 210 -28.90 20.09 -9.20
C THR A 210 -29.01 19.35 -7.87
N CYS A 211 -29.87 18.32 -7.79
CA CYS A 211 -29.98 17.48 -6.59
C CYS A 211 -28.69 16.74 -6.31
N SER A 212 -28.02 16.18 -7.31
CA SER A 212 -26.74 15.51 -7.18
C SER A 212 -25.67 16.45 -6.66
N ASP A 213 -25.58 17.66 -7.20
CA ASP A 213 -24.63 18.69 -6.74
C ASP A 213 -24.87 19.08 -5.29
N TRP A 214 -26.12 19.27 -4.88
CA TRP A 214 -26.49 19.56 -3.50
C TRP A 214 -26.13 18.40 -2.55
N ILE A 215 -26.38 17.16 -2.95
CA ILE A 215 -26.01 15.98 -2.15
C ILE A 215 -24.49 15.91 -2.01
N THR A 216 -23.75 16.08 -3.10
CA THR A 216 -22.28 16.08 -3.11
C THR A 216 -21.72 17.19 -2.22
N PHE A 217 -22.25 18.41 -2.35
CA PHE A 217 -21.88 19.53 -1.49
C PHE A 217 -22.11 19.21 -0.01
N GLY A 218 -23.31 18.70 0.31
CA GLY A 218 -23.67 18.35 1.69
C GLY A 218 -22.79 17.25 2.28
N LEU A 219 -22.45 16.24 1.49
CA LEU A 219 -21.55 15.15 1.92
C LEU A 219 -20.12 15.63 2.12
N ASN A 220 -19.62 16.51 1.25
CA ASN A 220 -18.30 17.10 1.40
C ASN A 220 -18.21 17.99 2.65
N ALA A 221 -19.17 18.88 2.84
CA ALA A 221 -19.23 19.71 4.05
C ALA A 221 -19.35 18.89 5.34
N TYR A 222 -20.14 17.81 5.32
CA TYR A 222 -20.21 16.87 6.44
C TYR A 222 -18.87 16.17 6.67
N GLY A 223 -18.18 15.75 5.60
CA GLY A 223 -16.85 15.13 5.67
C GLY A 223 -15.83 16.04 6.36
N GLU A 224 -15.71 17.29 5.89
CA GLU A 224 -14.81 18.29 6.47
C GLU A 224 -15.11 18.57 7.95
N TRP A 225 -16.39 18.75 8.29
CA TRP A 225 -16.82 18.98 9.67
C TRP A 225 -16.51 17.76 10.56
N ARG A 226 -16.82 16.57 10.09
CA ARG A 226 -16.52 15.30 10.81
C ARG A 226 -15.04 15.15 11.08
N ASP A 227 -14.22 15.39 10.07
CA ASP A 227 -12.76 15.21 10.17
C ASP A 227 -12.18 16.23 11.15
N TRP A 228 -12.60 17.50 11.06
CA TRP A 228 -12.23 18.52 12.03
C TRP A 228 -12.67 18.16 13.46
N LEU A 229 -13.92 17.73 13.65
CA LEU A 229 -14.43 17.36 14.97
C LEU A 229 -13.69 16.15 15.54
N THR A 230 -13.38 15.16 14.70
CA THR A 230 -12.62 13.96 15.08
C THR A 230 -11.22 14.35 15.56
N GLU A 231 -10.52 15.19 14.81
CA GLU A 231 -9.21 15.70 15.17
C GLU A 231 -9.23 16.49 16.50
N GLN A 232 -10.17 17.44 16.63
CA GLN A 232 -10.30 18.19 17.88
C GLN A 232 -10.60 17.28 19.08
N THR A 233 -11.44 16.28 18.90
CA THR A 233 -11.77 15.32 19.95
C THR A 233 -10.58 14.46 20.31
N PHE A 234 -9.81 14.01 19.30
CA PHE A 234 -8.59 13.24 19.50
C PHE A 234 -7.59 14.00 20.37
N TRP A 235 -7.28 15.24 20.01
CA TRP A 235 -6.38 16.09 20.79
C TRP A 235 -6.93 16.45 22.18
N ALA A 236 -8.22 16.76 22.29
CA ALA A 236 -8.86 17.09 23.54
C ALA A 236 -8.84 15.93 24.56
N VAL A 237 -8.87 14.69 24.09
CA VAL A 237 -8.84 13.50 24.94
C VAL A 237 -7.41 13.02 25.14
N TYR A 238 -6.74 12.63 24.06
CA TYR A 238 -5.46 11.91 24.10
C TYR A 238 -4.24 12.82 24.20
N GLY A 239 -4.39 14.11 23.86
CA GLY A 239 -3.36 15.13 24.05
C GLY A 239 -3.21 15.62 25.49
N GLN A 240 -4.08 15.16 26.42
CA GLN A 240 -4.02 15.61 27.81
C GLN A 240 -2.83 15.02 28.55
N THR A 241 -1.96 15.89 29.08
CA THR A 241 -0.73 15.49 29.79
C THR A 241 -0.99 14.63 31.02
N TRP A 242 -2.08 14.91 31.75
CA TRP A 242 -2.46 14.10 32.90
C TRP A 242 -2.87 12.67 32.52
N LEU A 243 -3.56 12.51 31.39
CA LEU A 243 -3.96 11.20 30.89
C LEU A 243 -2.73 10.40 30.41
N GLN A 244 -1.86 11.05 29.65
CA GLN A 244 -0.60 10.46 29.22
C GLN A 244 0.27 10.02 30.40
N ALA A 245 0.38 10.85 31.44
CA ALA A 245 1.08 10.51 32.67
C ALA A 245 0.46 9.33 33.42
N LEU A 246 -0.89 9.29 33.52
CA LEU A 246 -1.62 8.18 34.13
C LEU A 246 -1.37 6.85 33.40
N LEU A 247 -1.23 6.91 32.08
CA LEU A 247 -0.93 5.75 31.23
C LEU A 247 0.57 5.38 31.21
N GLY A 248 1.41 6.08 31.98
CA GLY A 248 2.85 5.86 32.05
C GLY A 248 3.59 6.25 30.77
N LEU A 249 3.01 7.17 29.99
CA LEU A 249 3.66 7.78 28.86
C LEU A 249 4.46 8.98 29.35
N ARG A 250 5.71 9.05 28.93
CA ARG A 250 6.61 10.11 29.37
C ARG A 250 6.51 11.32 28.44
N ALA A 251 6.99 12.47 28.95
CA ALA A 251 7.04 13.71 28.18
C ALA A 251 8.11 13.66 27.08
N SER A 252 8.09 14.65 26.17
CA SER A 252 8.87 14.73 24.94
C SER A 252 10.40 14.70 25.06
N ASP A 253 10.93 14.80 26.25
CA ASP A 253 12.38 14.83 26.56
C ASP A 253 12.98 13.44 26.75
N GLU A 254 12.18 12.37 26.60
CA GLU A 254 12.75 11.04 26.55
C GLU A 254 13.56 10.86 25.27
N PRO A 255 14.76 10.29 25.38
CA PRO A 255 15.46 9.85 24.19
C PRO A 255 14.53 8.88 23.45
N PRO A 256 14.43 9.00 22.11
CA PRO A 256 13.64 8.09 21.31
C PRO A 256 13.99 6.65 21.69
N ARG A 257 13.00 5.76 21.71
CA ARG A 257 13.25 4.32 21.91
C ARG A 257 14.49 3.97 21.11
N ARG A 258 15.46 3.33 21.74
CA ARG A 258 16.65 2.85 21.05
C ARG A 258 16.18 2.06 19.84
N ARG A 259 16.37 2.66 18.66
CA ARG A 259 16.21 1.92 17.43
C ARG A 259 17.19 0.76 17.46
N PRO A 260 16.85 -0.40 16.94
CA PRO A 260 17.78 -1.54 16.90
C PRO A 260 19.17 -1.17 16.33
N GLY A 261 19.25 -0.16 15.44
CA GLY A 261 20.49 0.33 14.84
C GLY A 261 21.38 1.24 15.70
N GLY A 262 20.94 1.68 16.88
CA GLY A 262 21.73 2.59 17.73
C GLY A 262 22.75 1.91 18.66
N ASP A 263 22.91 0.59 18.58
CA ASP A 263 23.86 -0.18 19.36
C ASP A 263 25.24 -0.21 18.65
N PRO A 264 26.35 0.07 19.35
CA PRO A 264 27.69 -0.09 18.79
C PRO A 264 27.97 -1.49 18.23
N GLU A 265 27.41 -2.54 18.82
CA GLU A 265 27.52 -3.91 18.30
C GLU A 265 26.77 -4.07 16.99
N HIS A 266 25.58 -3.46 16.85
CA HIS A 266 24.83 -3.44 15.60
C HIS A 266 25.58 -2.67 14.51
N ALA A 267 26.12 -1.50 14.81
CA ALA A 267 26.94 -0.72 13.88
C ALA A 267 28.18 -1.50 13.39
N ALA A 268 28.85 -2.24 14.30
CA ALA A 268 29.95 -3.12 13.94
C ALA A 268 29.50 -4.30 13.07
N PHE A 269 28.34 -4.87 13.35
CA PHE A 269 27.71 -5.92 12.51
C PHE A 269 27.44 -5.41 11.11
N VAL A 270 26.76 -4.27 10.98
CA VAL A 270 26.42 -3.63 9.69
C VAL A 270 27.69 -3.40 8.85
N LYS A 271 28.70 -2.79 9.45
CA LYS A 271 29.99 -2.50 8.79
C LYS A 271 30.68 -3.80 8.31
N ARG A 272 30.68 -4.84 9.12
CA ARG A 272 31.24 -6.16 8.74
C ARG A 272 30.43 -6.78 7.61
N ARG A 273 29.09 -6.74 7.70
CA ARG A 273 28.22 -7.33 6.67
C ARG A 273 28.36 -6.62 5.33
N ILE A 274 28.48 -5.31 5.31
CA ILE A 274 28.74 -4.53 4.09
C ILE A 274 30.09 -4.93 3.48
N ALA A 275 31.12 -5.06 4.30
CA ALA A 275 32.44 -5.50 3.82
C ALA A 275 32.41 -6.93 3.24
N GLU A 276 31.64 -7.85 3.83
CA GLU A 276 31.41 -9.19 3.30
C GLU A 276 30.69 -9.17 1.95
N LEU A 277 29.65 -8.34 1.80
CA LEU A 277 28.91 -8.17 0.54
C LEU A 277 29.79 -7.55 -0.54
N GLN A 278 30.59 -6.53 -0.21
CA GLN A 278 31.55 -5.92 -1.13
C GLN A 278 32.61 -6.93 -1.59
N ALA A 279 33.13 -7.75 -0.68
CA ALA A 279 34.07 -8.82 -1.02
C ALA A 279 33.41 -9.92 -1.90
N GLY A 280 32.09 -10.09 -1.77
CA GLY A 280 31.30 -10.97 -2.63
C GLY A 280 31.20 -10.48 -4.08
N MET A 281 31.23 -9.15 -4.30
CA MET A 281 31.17 -8.54 -5.64
C MET A 281 32.37 -8.93 -6.51
N ASP A 282 33.51 -9.22 -5.91
CA ASP A 282 34.74 -9.68 -6.62
C ASP A 282 34.69 -11.18 -6.97
N ARG A 283 33.66 -11.90 -6.47
CA ARG A 283 33.46 -13.31 -6.76
C ARG A 283 32.67 -13.45 -8.05
N GLY A 284 33.30 -13.52 -9.10
CA GLY A 284 32.67 -13.78 -10.38
C GLY A 284 33.72 -13.66 -11.45
N GLY A 285 33.62 -14.46 -12.48
CA GLY A 285 34.56 -14.38 -13.60
C GLY A 285 34.30 -13.10 -14.43
N PRO A 286 35.16 -12.82 -15.41
CA PRO A 286 35.02 -11.66 -16.31
C PRO A 286 33.65 -11.57 -17.00
N ARG A 287 32.98 -12.73 -17.16
CA ARG A 287 31.65 -12.82 -17.78
C ARG A 287 30.54 -12.24 -16.87
N GLU A 288 30.56 -12.57 -15.58
CA GLU A 288 29.63 -12.01 -14.61
C GLU A 288 29.89 -10.53 -14.41
N ALA A 289 31.14 -10.12 -14.36
CA ALA A 289 31.48 -8.69 -14.29
C ALA A 289 30.98 -7.91 -15.52
N ALA A 290 31.06 -8.51 -16.72
CA ALA A 290 30.51 -7.89 -17.93
C ALA A 290 28.98 -7.81 -17.93
N ILE A 291 28.28 -8.82 -17.41
CA ILE A 291 26.80 -8.81 -17.28
C ILE A 291 26.38 -7.74 -16.25
N ARG A 292 27.05 -7.68 -15.11
CA ARG A 292 26.82 -6.63 -14.10
C ARG A 292 27.09 -5.23 -14.67
N ALA A 293 28.19 -5.06 -15.38
CA ALA A 293 28.53 -3.80 -16.04
C ALA A 293 27.49 -3.39 -17.10
N LEU A 294 26.96 -4.33 -17.89
CA LEU A 294 25.89 -4.07 -18.85
C LEU A 294 24.58 -3.63 -18.17
N LEU A 295 24.24 -4.21 -17.03
CA LEU A 295 23.12 -3.76 -16.21
C LEU A 295 23.34 -2.34 -15.71
N TYR A 296 24.55 -2.02 -15.21
CA TYR A 296 24.87 -0.70 -14.67
C TYR A 296 25.02 0.38 -15.75
N VAL A 297 25.59 0.08 -16.90
CA VAL A 297 25.88 1.07 -17.97
C VAL A 297 24.61 1.47 -18.75
N ARG A 298 23.60 0.60 -18.79
CA ARG A 298 22.33 0.92 -19.48
C ARG A 298 21.22 1.43 -18.56
N LEU A 299 21.45 1.44 -17.25
CA LEU A 299 20.48 2.01 -16.31
C LEU A 299 20.67 3.53 -16.30
N PRO A 300 19.65 4.33 -16.66
CA PRO A 300 19.69 5.74 -16.33
C PRO A 300 19.82 5.83 -14.80
N GLU A 301 20.75 6.61 -14.35
CA GLU A 301 21.15 6.91 -12.99
C GLU A 301 20.25 6.29 -11.88
N ASN A 302 20.71 5.16 -11.31
CA ASN A 302 20.09 4.49 -10.14
C ASN A 302 18.74 3.77 -10.34
N ALA A 303 18.34 3.42 -11.56
CA ALA A 303 17.09 2.67 -11.80
C ALA A 303 17.34 1.32 -12.49
N ALA A 304 16.66 0.27 -12.04
CA ALA A 304 16.56 -0.99 -12.77
C ALA A 304 15.37 -0.95 -13.72
N ASP A 305 15.61 -1.20 -15.00
CA ASP A 305 14.61 -1.07 -16.08
C ASP A 305 14.27 -2.47 -16.62
N GLU A 306 12.99 -2.81 -16.75
CA GLU A 306 12.52 -4.11 -17.24
C GLU A 306 13.05 -4.42 -18.64
N ARG A 307 13.19 -3.43 -19.51
CA ARG A 307 13.70 -3.61 -20.88
C ARG A 307 15.14 -4.12 -20.89
N ALA A 308 15.96 -3.64 -19.95
CA ALA A 308 17.33 -4.13 -19.78
C ALA A 308 17.35 -5.58 -19.30
N PHE A 309 16.48 -5.94 -18.39
CA PHE A 309 16.34 -7.30 -17.88
C PHE A 309 15.83 -8.27 -18.95
N GLU A 310 14.81 -7.89 -19.72
CA GLU A 310 14.29 -8.68 -20.84
C GLU A 310 15.31 -8.86 -21.96
N MET A 311 16.12 -7.84 -22.26
CA MET A 311 17.22 -7.96 -23.20
C MET A 311 18.24 -9.00 -22.75
N LEU A 312 18.64 -8.99 -21.45
CA LEU A 312 19.52 -9.99 -20.88
C LEU A 312 18.93 -11.40 -20.94
N ARG A 313 17.64 -11.51 -20.69
CA ARG A 313 16.90 -12.78 -20.75
C ARG A 313 16.90 -13.36 -22.16
N LYS A 314 16.70 -12.52 -23.19
CA LYS A 314 16.78 -12.90 -24.60
C LYS A 314 18.22 -13.33 -25.00
N ILE A 315 19.22 -12.53 -24.68
CA ILE A 315 20.65 -12.85 -24.95
C ILE A 315 21.01 -14.19 -24.30
N ARG A 316 20.57 -14.43 -23.08
CA ARG A 316 20.80 -15.68 -22.37
C ARG A 316 20.14 -16.89 -23.06
N ALA A 317 18.89 -16.72 -23.53
CA ALA A 317 18.17 -17.77 -24.24
C ALA A 317 18.85 -18.14 -25.57
N GLU A 318 19.34 -17.14 -26.30
CA GLU A 318 20.04 -17.35 -27.59
C GLU A 318 21.40 -18.03 -27.46
N HIS A 319 22.13 -17.74 -26.39
CA HIS A 319 23.50 -18.24 -26.21
C HIS A 319 23.61 -19.50 -25.33
N GLY A 320 22.48 -20.16 -25.05
CA GLY A 320 22.44 -21.37 -24.23
C GLY A 320 22.76 -21.10 -22.75
N ALA A 321 21.75 -21.17 -21.92
CA ALA A 321 21.92 -20.93 -20.48
C ALA A 321 22.56 -22.12 -19.79
N GLU A 322 23.82 -22.02 -19.42
CA GLU A 322 24.54 -23.07 -18.67
C GLU A 322 24.01 -23.23 -17.23
N LYS A 323 23.40 -22.19 -16.68
CA LYS A 323 22.93 -22.17 -15.29
C LYS A 323 21.39 -21.94 -15.23
N PRO A 324 20.67 -22.53 -14.28
CA PRO A 324 19.24 -22.25 -14.10
C PRO A 324 18.98 -20.78 -13.75
N LEU A 325 17.80 -20.30 -14.08
CA LEU A 325 17.39 -18.88 -13.86
C LEU A 325 17.51 -18.47 -12.38
N SER A 326 17.17 -19.36 -11.46
CA SER A 326 17.29 -19.12 -10.01
C SER A 326 18.70 -18.78 -9.58
N ARG A 327 19.70 -19.50 -10.11
CA ARG A 327 21.09 -19.24 -9.81
C ARG A 327 21.60 -17.96 -10.47
N PHE A 328 21.12 -17.66 -11.68
CA PHE A 328 21.44 -16.41 -12.36
C PHE A 328 20.90 -15.19 -11.58
N LYS A 329 19.65 -15.25 -11.07
CA LYS A 329 19.07 -14.21 -10.23
C LYS A 329 19.89 -14.00 -8.95
N GLN A 330 20.30 -15.08 -8.29
CA GLN A 330 21.12 -14.99 -7.09
C GLN A 330 22.45 -14.31 -7.37
N GLU A 331 23.14 -14.67 -8.46
CA GLU A 331 24.40 -14.08 -8.87
C GLU A 331 24.30 -12.60 -9.27
N LEU A 332 23.13 -12.16 -9.80
CA LEU A 332 22.88 -10.74 -10.06
C LEU A 332 22.64 -9.95 -8.79
N ARG A 333 22.02 -10.58 -7.80
CA ARG A 333 21.68 -9.94 -6.54
C ARG A 333 22.88 -9.79 -5.60
N GLU A 334 23.77 -10.75 -5.60
CA GLU A 334 25.04 -10.76 -4.84
C GLU A 334 26.11 -9.84 -5.45
#